data_b0bdd82f49ca448a9574271af2ae9cba
#
_entry.id   b0bdd82f49ca448a9574271af2ae9cba
#
_cell.length_a   1.000
_cell.length_b   1.000
_cell.length_c   1.000
_cell.angle_alpha   90.00
_cell.angle_beta   90.00
_cell.angle_gamma   90.00
#
_symmetry.space_group_name_H-M   'P 1'
#
loop_
_entity.id
_entity.type
_entity.pdbx_description
1 polymer ?
#
loop_
_entity_poly.entity_id
_entity_poly.type
_entity_poly.pdbx_seq_one_letter_code
_entity_poly.pdbx_strand_id
1 'polypeptide(L)'
;MATLEVTNEQLRLIQQALDMYSRIGIGQLWVIKEHPTYYNVLHDKLRPKKEIEIGDSTERGEVVEIGDGYIKTKGSWGKGEEIRTHADVDNVKISIDYGEYHRIRDEADKILHDAANTLLQENFSNGGSFGIYNPDVDESARVAFDIHKVIRHEFWKQDETRSNMTVDSSVHLGTKDCNKIKCKLD
;
A
#
# COMPACT_ATOMS: atom_id res chain seq x y z
N MET A 1 0.90 33.82 7.34
CA MET A 1 0.52 32.76 6.37
C MET A 1 1.81 32.31 5.70
N ALA A 2 2.08 31.00 5.66
CA ALA A 2 3.25 30.44 5.00
C ALA A 2 2.82 29.81 3.67
N THR A 3 3.66 29.91 2.65
CA THR A 3 3.46 29.26 1.35
C THR A 3 4.62 28.29 1.14
N LEU A 4 4.32 27.11 0.64
CA LEU A 4 5.31 26.09 0.26
C LEU A 4 5.15 25.82 -1.23
N GLU A 5 6.26 25.98 -1.96
CA GLU A 5 6.33 25.65 -3.39
C GLU A 5 7.03 24.30 -3.54
N VAL A 6 6.37 23.34 -4.16
CA VAL A 6 6.86 21.97 -4.33
C VAL A 6 6.42 21.41 -5.68
N THR A 7 7.15 20.44 -6.20
CA THR A 7 6.71 19.69 -7.38
C THR A 7 5.53 18.77 -7.05
N ASN A 8 4.81 18.30 -8.07
CA ASN A 8 3.73 17.34 -7.90
C ASN A 8 4.21 16.03 -7.24
N GLU A 9 5.44 15.57 -7.52
CA GLU A 9 6.03 14.40 -6.88
C GLU A 9 6.29 14.64 -5.39
N GLN A 10 6.86 15.79 -5.06
CA GLN A 10 7.08 16.18 -3.66
C GLN A 10 5.76 16.32 -2.90
N LEU A 11 4.73 16.88 -3.56
CA LEU A 11 3.40 17.00 -2.96
C LEU A 11 2.75 15.63 -2.70
N ARG A 12 2.94 14.65 -3.62
CA ARG A 12 2.50 13.27 -3.40
C ARG A 12 3.21 12.63 -2.21
N LEU A 13 4.52 12.86 -2.06
CA LEU A 13 5.27 12.36 -0.90
C LEU A 13 4.78 13.00 0.41
N ILE A 14 4.51 14.30 0.40
CA ILE A 14 3.92 15.00 1.57
C ILE A 14 2.56 14.40 1.89
N GLN A 15 1.72 14.17 0.91
CA GLN A 15 0.40 13.57 1.07
C GLN A 15 0.49 12.17 1.72
N GLN A 16 1.40 11.31 1.26
CA GLN A 16 1.64 9.99 1.83
C GLN A 16 2.17 10.06 3.27
N ALA A 17 3.08 10.97 3.56
CA ALA A 17 3.61 11.18 4.90
C ALA A 17 2.52 11.63 5.89
N LEU A 18 1.63 12.51 5.47
CA LEU A 18 0.49 12.98 6.28
C LEU A 18 -0.55 11.87 6.50
N ASP A 19 -0.82 11.03 5.49
CA ASP A 19 -1.69 9.86 5.65
C ASP A 19 -1.10 8.90 6.70
N MET A 20 0.17 8.55 6.57
CA MET A 20 0.86 7.69 7.52
C MET A 20 0.85 8.28 8.93
N TYR A 21 1.17 9.57 9.08
CA TYR A 21 1.16 10.25 10.37
C TYR A 21 -0.22 10.22 11.04
N SER A 22 -1.27 10.51 10.28
CA SER A 22 -2.64 10.49 10.78
C SER A 22 -3.09 9.08 11.19
N ARG A 23 -2.73 8.05 10.42
CA ARG A 23 -3.03 6.64 10.71
C ARG A 23 -2.33 6.16 11.98
N ILE A 24 -1.06 6.51 12.16
CA ILE A 24 -0.33 6.21 13.39
C ILE A 24 -1.03 6.86 14.58
N GLY A 25 -1.48 8.12 14.44
CA GLY A 25 -2.17 8.86 15.49
C GLY A 25 -3.51 8.27 15.94
N ILE A 26 -4.16 7.46 15.09
CA ILE A 26 -5.38 6.72 15.46
C ILE A 26 -5.13 5.27 15.87
N GLY A 27 -3.88 4.85 15.99
CA GLY A 27 -3.49 3.50 16.41
C GLY A 27 -3.32 2.49 15.26
N GLN A 28 -3.34 2.93 14.01
CA GLN A 28 -3.10 2.05 12.85
C GLN A 28 -1.60 1.85 12.60
N LEU A 29 -0.86 1.27 13.54
CA LEU A 29 0.59 1.08 13.41
C LEU A 29 0.96 0.15 12.25
N TRP A 30 0.06 -0.72 11.80
CA TRP A 30 0.32 -1.62 10.67
C TRP A 30 0.59 -0.87 9.35
N VAL A 31 0.23 0.42 9.23
CA VAL A 31 0.56 1.24 8.06
C VAL A 31 2.08 1.34 7.82
N ILE A 32 2.90 1.14 8.86
CA ILE A 32 4.37 1.19 8.76
C ILE A 32 4.89 0.17 7.75
N LYS A 33 4.28 -1.02 7.67
CA LYS A 33 4.69 -2.05 6.71
C LYS A 33 4.41 -1.68 5.25
N GLU A 34 3.48 -0.74 5.02
CA GLU A 34 3.13 -0.24 3.68
C GLU A 34 4.19 0.74 3.14
N HIS A 35 5.11 1.21 4.00
CA HIS A 35 6.20 2.07 3.57
C HIS A 35 7.10 1.31 2.58
N PRO A 36 7.48 1.91 1.43
CA PRO A 36 8.23 1.24 0.36
C PRO A 36 9.49 0.50 0.84
N THR A 37 10.20 1.05 1.82
CA THR A 37 11.40 0.41 2.39
C THR A 37 11.10 -0.99 2.94
N TYR A 38 10.02 -1.14 3.71
CA TYR A 38 9.68 -2.44 4.33
C TYR A 38 9.03 -3.37 3.33
N TYR A 39 8.14 -2.83 2.51
CA TYR A 39 7.50 -3.59 1.43
C TYR A 39 8.54 -4.17 0.47
N ASN A 40 9.49 -3.37 0.00
CA ASN A 40 10.52 -3.82 -0.94
C ASN A 40 11.46 -4.84 -0.30
N VAL A 41 11.90 -4.63 0.95
CA VAL A 41 12.76 -5.59 1.66
C VAL A 41 12.06 -6.94 1.82
N LEU A 42 10.79 -6.94 2.20
CA LEU A 42 10.01 -8.17 2.33
C LEU A 42 9.87 -8.86 0.97
N HIS A 43 9.54 -8.10 -0.05
CA HIS A 43 9.36 -8.58 -1.42
C HIS A 43 10.65 -9.13 -2.02
N ASP A 44 11.79 -8.44 -1.81
CA ASP A 44 13.10 -8.87 -2.32
C ASP A 44 13.63 -10.12 -1.59
N LYS A 45 13.35 -10.24 -0.29
CA LYS A 45 13.72 -11.44 0.48
C LYS A 45 12.92 -12.67 0.10
N LEU A 46 11.67 -12.48 -0.27
CA LEU A 46 10.77 -13.57 -0.66
C LEU A 46 10.84 -13.91 -2.14
N ARG A 47 11.52 -13.08 -2.94
CA ARG A 47 11.91 -13.39 -4.32
C ARG A 47 13.38 -13.79 -4.33
N PRO A 48 13.72 -15.06 -4.16
CA PRO A 48 15.09 -15.49 -4.37
C PRO A 48 15.47 -15.11 -5.81
N LYS A 49 16.62 -14.44 -5.96
CA LYS A 49 17.31 -14.29 -7.25
C LYS A 49 17.87 -15.67 -7.63
N LYS A 50 16.99 -16.53 -8.12
CA LYS A 50 17.31 -17.89 -8.52
C LYS A 50 17.16 -17.97 -10.03
N GLU A 51 18.07 -18.67 -10.68
CA GLU A 51 17.82 -19.13 -12.05
C GLU A 51 16.57 -19.99 -12.05
N ILE A 52 15.73 -19.81 -13.06
CA ILE A 52 14.49 -20.57 -13.19
C ILE A 52 14.83 -22.02 -13.48
N GLU A 53 14.29 -22.94 -12.68
CA GLU A 53 14.45 -24.38 -12.84
C GLU A 53 13.10 -25.05 -13.18
N ILE A 54 13.16 -26.24 -13.76
CA ILE A 54 11.96 -27.07 -13.97
C ILE A 54 11.36 -27.43 -12.61
N GLY A 55 10.06 -27.23 -12.45
CA GLY A 55 9.32 -27.38 -11.19
C GLY A 55 9.13 -26.07 -10.42
N ASP A 56 9.81 -24.99 -10.81
CA ASP A 56 9.57 -23.71 -10.18
C ASP A 56 8.15 -23.18 -10.47
N SER A 57 7.51 -22.65 -9.44
CA SER A 57 6.24 -21.96 -9.58
C SER A 57 6.47 -20.53 -10.02
N THR A 58 5.81 -20.11 -11.10
CA THR A 58 5.89 -18.75 -11.64
C THR A 58 4.51 -18.10 -11.67
N GLU A 59 4.46 -16.79 -11.90
CA GLU A 59 3.20 -16.08 -12.16
C GLU A 59 2.42 -16.62 -13.38
N ARG A 60 3.11 -17.41 -14.23
CA ARG A 60 2.56 -18.02 -15.44
C ARG A 60 2.33 -19.53 -15.30
N GLY A 61 2.47 -20.09 -14.09
CA GLY A 61 2.31 -21.50 -13.78
C GLY A 61 3.64 -22.20 -13.45
N GLU A 62 3.58 -23.51 -13.22
CA GLU A 62 4.74 -24.34 -12.92
C GLU A 62 5.61 -24.53 -14.18
N VAL A 63 6.92 -24.35 -14.06
CA VAL A 63 7.86 -24.54 -15.15
C VAL A 63 8.00 -26.03 -15.45
N VAL A 64 7.64 -26.44 -16.65
CA VAL A 64 7.71 -27.85 -17.09
C VAL A 64 8.80 -28.10 -18.12
N GLU A 65 9.29 -27.07 -18.78
CA GLU A 65 10.35 -27.17 -19.78
C GLU A 65 11.09 -25.85 -19.92
N ILE A 66 12.41 -25.91 -20.04
CA ILE A 66 13.28 -24.77 -20.33
C ILE A 66 14.04 -25.10 -21.60
N GLY A 67 13.94 -24.24 -22.60
CA GLY A 67 14.66 -24.34 -23.87
C GLY A 67 15.47 -23.09 -24.16
N ASP A 68 16.14 -23.07 -25.31
CA ASP A 68 16.93 -21.91 -25.73
C ASP A 68 16.00 -20.76 -26.11
N GLY A 69 15.99 -19.74 -25.24
CA GLY A 69 15.14 -18.55 -25.40
C GLY A 69 13.64 -18.75 -25.12
N TYR A 70 13.24 -19.87 -24.51
CA TYR A 70 11.84 -20.05 -24.10
C TYR A 70 11.69 -20.86 -22.82
N ILE A 71 10.53 -20.68 -22.17
CA ILE A 71 10.08 -21.49 -21.03
C ILE A 71 8.67 -21.98 -21.33
N LYS A 72 8.37 -23.25 -21.00
CA LYS A 72 7.00 -23.74 -20.96
C LYS A 72 6.51 -23.82 -19.52
N THR A 73 5.32 -23.31 -19.29
CA THR A 73 4.67 -23.40 -17.98
C THR A 73 3.34 -24.16 -18.08
N LYS A 74 3.04 -24.93 -17.05
CA LYS A 74 1.77 -25.62 -16.85
C LYS A 74 0.96 -24.87 -15.81
N GLY A 75 -0.26 -24.46 -16.13
CA GLY A 75 -1.11 -23.74 -15.20
C GLY A 75 -2.59 -23.94 -15.49
N SER A 76 -3.42 -23.56 -14.56
CA SER A 76 -4.88 -23.60 -14.71
C SER A 76 -5.39 -22.25 -15.20
N TRP A 77 -5.73 -22.12 -16.46
CA TRP A 77 -6.34 -20.93 -17.06
C TRP A 77 -7.77 -21.22 -17.49
N GLY A 78 -8.72 -20.89 -16.64
CA GLY A 78 -10.14 -20.97 -16.98
C GLY A 78 -10.73 -22.38 -16.95
N LYS A 79 -10.64 -23.17 -18.01
CA LYS A 79 -11.38 -24.44 -18.15
C LYS A 79 -10.54 -25.72 -17.95
N GLY A 80 -9.25 -25.61 -17.59
CA GLY A 80 -8.40 -26.79 -17.40
C GLY A 80 -6.91 -26.48 -17.29
N GLU A 81 -6.10 -27.53 -17.09
CA GLU A 81 -4.65 -27.39 -17.13
C GLU A 81 -4.16 -27.26 -18.59
N GLU A 82 -3.38 -26.23 -18.86
CA GLU A 82 -2.77 -25.98 -20.16
C GLU A 82 -1.28 -25.79 -20.03
N ILE A 83 -0.54 -26.20 -21.08
CA ILE A 83 0.89 -25.87 -21.19
C ILE A 83 1.02 -24.72 -22.18
N ARG A 84 1.67 -23.66 -21.74
CA ARG A 84 1.94 -22.47 -22.57
C ARG A 84 3.42 -22.25 -22.73
N THR A 85 3.81 -21.83 -23.93
CA THR A 85 5.21 -21.45 -24.24
C THR A 85 5.37 -19.94 -24.13
N HIS A 86 6.39 -19.51 -23.44
CA HIS A 86 6.77 -18.11 -23.25
C HIS A 86 8.14 -17.88 -23.88
N ALA A 87 8.21 -17.05 -24.91
CA ALA A 87 9.45 -16.69 -25.60
C ALA A 87 10.29 -15.62 -24.86
N ASP A 88 9.70 -15.00 -23.85
CA ASP A 88 10.33 -13.93 -23.07
C ASP A 88 10.71 -14.45 -21.68
N VAL A 89 11.85 -15.12 -21.63
CA VAL A 89 12.38 -15.76 -20.41
C VAL A 89 12.73 -14.74 -19.34
N ASP A 90 13.22 -13.57 -19.74
CA ASP A 90 13.68 -12.52 -18.84
C ASP A 90 12.53 -11.88 -18.04
N ASN A 91 11.31 -11.98 -18.56
CA ASN A 91 10.11 -11.46 -17.91
C ASN A 91 9.28 -12.52 -17.18
N VAL A 92 9.71 -13.78 -17.14
CA VAL A 92 9.05 -14.80 -16.31
C VAL A 92 9.62 -14.73 -14.90
N LYS A 93 8.78 -14.30 -13.97
CA LYS A 93 9.16 -14.17 -12.55
C LYS A 93 8.76 -15.41 -11.79
N ILE A 94 9.68 -15.94 -10.99
CA ILE A 94 9.34 -16.98 -10.00
C ILE A 94 8.24 -16.43 -9.11
N SER A 95 7.17 -17.21 -8.89
CA SER A 95 6.11 -16.82 -7.98
C SER A 95 6.68 -16.61 -6.59
N ILE A 96 6.28 -15.51 -5.97
CA ILE A 96 6.49 -15.35 -4.54
C ILE A 96 5.79 -16.54 -3.85
N ASP A 97 6.45 -17.13 -2.86
CA ASP A 97 5.72 -18.00 -1.93
C ASP A 97 4.69 -17.16 -1.18
N TYR A 98 3.49 -17.09 -1.76
CA TYR A 98 2.40 -16.33 -1.17
C TYR A 98 2.04 -16.82 0.24
N GLY A 99 2.23 -18.11 0.53
CA GLY A 99 1.99 -18.66 1.86
C GLY A 99 2.95 -18.05 2.89
N GLU A 100 4.25 -18.04 2.59
CA GLU A 100 5.25 -17.43 3.47
C GLU A 100 5.12 -15.90 3.52
N TYR A 101 4.82 -15.26 2.40
CA TYR A 101 4.54 -13.81 2.37
C TYR A 101 3.38 -13.43 3.30
N HIS A 102 2.26 -14.16 3.19
CA HIS A 102 1.10 -13.91 4.05
C HIS A 102 1.41 -14.20 5.52
N ARG A 103 2.12 -15.28 5.81
CA ARG A 103 2.52 -15.63 7.17
C ARG A 103 3.33 -14.52 7.82
N ILE A 104 4.37 -14.02 7.15
CA ILE A 104 5.22 -12.93 7.68
C ILE A 104 4.42 -11.63 7.81
N ARG A 105 3.59 -11.33 6.84
CA ARG A 105 2.72 -10.16 6.85
C ARG A 105 1.74 -10.20 8.03
N ASP A 106 1.06 -11.31 8.23
CA ASP A 106 0.07 -11.47 9.30
C ASP A 106 0.74 -11.45 10.68
N GLU A 107 1.95 -12.00 10.80
CA GLU A 107 2.74 -11.91 12.02
C GLU A 107 3.15 -10.47 12.33
N ALA A 108 3.61 -9.73 11.32
CA ALA A 108 3.92 -8.31 11.46
C ALA A 108 2.68 -7.48 11.83
N ASP A 109 1.53 -7.76 11.21
CA ASP A 109 0.26 -7.11 11.55
C ASP A 109 -0.13 -7.35 13.00
N LYS A 110 -0.01 -8.58 13.47
CA LYS A 110 -0.30 -8.92 14.86
C LYS A 110 0.60 -8.16 15.83
N ILE A 111 1.92 -8.16 15.58
CA ILE A 111 2.89 -7.44 16.43
C ILE A 111 2.56 -5.95 16.49
N LEU A 112 2.32 -5.32 15.36
CA LEU A 112 2.01 -3.88 15.28
C LEU A 112 0.66 -3.56 15.93
N HIS A 113 -0.32 -4.44 15.80
CA HIS A 113 -1.61 -4.28 16.45
C HIS A 113 -1.52 -4.42 17.97
N ASP A 114 -0.82 -5.44 18.47
CA ASP A 114 -0.58 -5.65 19.90
C ASP A 114 0.20 -4.47 20.51
N ALA A 115 1.18 -3.93 19.77
CA ALA A 115 1.91 -2.73 20.18
C ALA A 115 0.99 -1.51 20.27
N ALA A 116 0.11 -1.29 19.29
CA ALA A 116 -0.87 -0.20 19.31
C ALA A 116 -1.81 -0.31 20.53
N ASN A 117 -2.38 -1.48 20.78
CA ASN A 117 -3.24 -1.73 21.93
C ASN A 117 -2.52 -1.46 23.27
N THR A 118 -1.26 -1.90 23.36
CA THR A 118 -0.45 -1.69 24.57
C THR A 118 -0.15 -0.22 24.81
N LEU A 119 0.25 0.52 23.77
CA LEU A 119 0.63 1.94 23.87
C LEU A 119 -0.58 2.83 24.13
N LEU A 120 -1.73 2.51 23.55
CA LEU A 120 -2.97 3.26 23.73
C LEU A 120 -3.76 2.80 24.94
N GLN A 121 -3.36 1.72 25.62
CA GLN A 121 -4.09 1.07 26.72
C GLN A 121 -5.55 0.71 26.32
N GLU A 122 -5.71 0.34 25.06
CA GLU A 122 -6.99 -0.04 24.45
C GLU A 122 -7.02 -1.56 24.13
N ASN A 123 -8.17 -2.04 23.77
CA ASN A 123 -8.37 -3.43 23.35
C ASN A 123 -9.15 -3.47 22.04
N PHE A 124 -8.59 -2.89 21.01
CA PHE A 124 -9.18 -2.97 19.68
C PHE A 124 -9.17 -4.42 19.19
N SER A 125 -10.24 -4.82 18.53
CA SER A 125 -10.23 -6.04 17.72
C SER A 125 -9.25 -5.89 16.55
N ASN A 126 -8.82 -6.99 15.95
CA ASN A 126 -7.87 -6.99 14.86
C ASN A 126 -8.31 -6.03 13.73
N GLY A 127 -7.45 -5.07 13.41
CA GLY A 127 -7.74 -3.99 12.45
C GLY A 127 -8.56 -2.82 13.01
N GLY A 128 -8.90 -2.83 14.31
CA GLY A 128 -9.58 -1.71 14.97
C GLY A 128 -8.64 -0.54 15.24
N SER A 129 -9.22 0.66 15.35
CA SER A 129 -8.52 1.90 15.67
C SER A 129 -9.51 2.95 16.14
N PHE A 130 -9.03 4.07 16.66
CA PHE A 130 -9.88 5.25 16.87
C PHE A 130 -10.41 5.79 15.54
N GLY A 131 -11.60 6.40 15.58
CA GLY A 131 -12.03 7.29 14.50
C GLY A 131 -11.16 8.55 14.49
N ILE A 132 -10.79 9.06 13.32
CA ILE A 132 -9.85 10.21 13.20
C ILE A 132 -10.32 11.46 13.96
N TYR A 133 -11.61 11.67 14.13
CA TYR A 133 -12.16 12.80 14.87
C TYR A 133 -12.58 12.44 16.31
N ASN A 134 -12.16 11.28 16.81
CA ASN A 134 -12.33 10.95 18.23
C ASN A 134 -11.59 11.98 19.09
N PRO A 135 -12.18 12.48 20.19
CA PRO A 135 -11.54 13.44 21.09
C PRO A 135 -10.20 12.98 21.67
N ASP A 136 -10.01 11.67 21.83
CA ASP A 136 -8.79 11.08 22.37
C ASP A 136 -7.63 11.04 21.36
N VAL A 137 -7.91 11.30 20.08
CA VAL A 137 -6.89 11.42 19.04
C VAL A 137 -6.25 12.80 19.12
N ASP A 138 -4.92 12.85 19.07
CA ASP A 138 -4.16 14.11 19.07
C ASP A 138 -4.58 15.02 17.92
N GLU A 139 -4.68 16.33 18.20
CA GLU A 139 -5.11 17.32 17.21
C GLU A 139 -4.18 17.34 15.98
N SER A 140 -2.88 17.09 16.17
CA SER A 140 -1.91 17.07 15.06
C SER A 140 -2.21 15.96 14.03
N ALA A 141 -2.66 14.78 14.48
CA ALA A 141 -3.07 13.70 13.60
C ALA A 141 -4.33 14.08 12.80
N ARG A 142 -5.29 14.76 13.44
CA ARG A 142 -6.50 15.26 12.77
C ARG A 142 -6.19 16.35 11.75
N VAL A 143 -5.28 17.27 12.09
CA VAL A 143 -4.81 18.31 11.17
C VAL A 143 -4.09 17.68 9.97
N ALA A 144 -3.20 16.72 10.21
CA ALA A 144 -2.50 16.00 9.14
C ALA A 144 -3.47 15.31 8.18
N PHE A 145 -4.52 14.68 8.71
CA PHE A 145 -5.57 14.06 7.92
C PHE A 145 -6.33 15.07 7.06
N ASP A 146 -6.69 16.23 7.63
CA ASP A 146 -7.38 17.28 6.88
C ASP A 146 -6.51 17.83 5.75
N ILE A 147 -5.21 18.08 6.00
CA ILE A 147 -4.28 18.52 4.95
C ILE A 147 -4.16 17.45 3.86
N HIS A 148 -3.98 16.19 4.25
CA HIS A 148 -3.95 15.05 3.33
C HIS A 148 -5.18 15.02 2.42
N LYS A 149 -6.39 15.19 2.98
CA LYS A 149 -7.63 15.19 2.19
C LYS A 149 -7.70 16.34 1.18
N VAL A 150 -7.23 17.53 1.56
CA VAL A 150 -7.18 18.67 0.63
C VAL A 150 -6.26 18.37 -0.56
N ILE A 151 -5.07 17.82 -0.30
CA ILE A 151 -4.13 17.47 -1.36
C ILE A 151 -4.70 16.38 -2.27
N ARG A 152 -5.30 15.32 -1.70
CA ARG A 152 -5.94 14.24 -2.47
C ARG A 152 -7.05 14.75 -3.38
N HIS A 153 -7.88 15.65 -2.86
CA HIS A 153 -8.96 16.24 -3.64
C HIS A 153 -8.43 17.05 -4.85
N GLU A 154 -7.31 17.77 -4.70
CA GLU A 154 -6.70 18.48 -5.83
C GLU A 154 -6.19 17.51 -6.91
N PHE A 155 -5.50 16.43 -6.52
CA PHE A 155 -5.12 15.38 -7.46
C PHE A 155 -6.32 14.70 -8.12
N TRP A 156 -7.38 14.43 -7.36
CA TRP A 156 -8.61 13.87 -7.90
C TRP A 156 -9.25 14.78 -8.96
N LYS A 157 -9.23 16.09 -8.78
CA LYS A 157 -9.76 17.05 -9.77
C LYS A 157 -9.02 17.01 -11.10
N GLN A 158 -7.73 16.67 -11.09
CA GLN A 158 -6.91 16.56 -12.31
C GLN A 158 -7.02 15.19 -12.99
N ASP A 159 -7.52 14.18 -12.32
CA ASP A 159 -7.70 12.84 -12.89
C ASP A 159 -8.89 12.84 -13.86
N GLU A 160 -8.62 12.68 -15.15
CA GLU A 160 -9.65 12.61 -16.19
C GLU A 160 -10.55 11.38 -16.04
N THR A 161 -10.06 10.31 -15.41
CA THR A 161 -10.81 9.06 -15.17
C THR A 161 -11.54 9.05 -13.82
N ARG A 162 -11.55 10.18 -13.12
CA ARG A 162 -12.07 10.29 -11.74
C ARG A 162 -13.51 9.82 -11.61
N SER A 163 -13.76 9.08 -10.54
CA SER A 163 -15.11 8.70 -10.12
C SER A 163 -15.64 9.66 -9.05
N ASN A 164 -16.88 10.10 -9.21
CA ASN A 164 -17.57 10.90 -8.18
C ASN A 164 -18.02 10.07 -6.96
N MET A 165 -17.83 8.74 -7.02
CA MET A 165 -18.17 7.81 -5.94
C MET A 165 -17.00 7.47 -5.02
N THR A 166 -15.95 8.30 -5.01
CA THR A 166 -14.78 8.11 -4.15
C THR A 166 -14.78 9.08 -2.99
N VAL A 167 -14.04 8.74 -1.94
CA VAL A 167 -13.81 9.61 -0.77
C VAL A 167 -13.09 10.91 -1.13
N ASP A 168 -12.46 10.96 -2.31
CA ASP A 168 -11.71 12.10 -2.80
C ASP A 168 -12.58 13.13 -3.53
N SER A 169 -13.81 12.77 -3.89
CA SER A 169 -14.75 13.66 -4.59
C SER A 169 -15.23 14.84 -3.72
N SER A 170 -15.07 14.77 -2.41
CA SER A 170 -15.46 15.83 -1.47
C SER A 170 -14.44 15.97 -0.35
N VAL A 171 -14.37 17.17 0.23
CA VAL A 171 -13.49 17.47 1.37
C VAL A 171 -14.35 17.82 2.57
N HIS A 172 -14.41 16.89 3.53
CA HIS A 172 -14.98 17.15 4.86
C HIS A 172 -13.84 17.32 5.84
N LEU A 173 -13.69 18.53 6.38
CA LEU A 173 -12.62 18.89 7.29
C LEU A 173 -13.20 19.04 8.70
N GLY A 174 -12.54 18.44 9.68
CA GLY A 174 -13.05 18.34 11.04
C GLY A 174 -12.25 19.13 12.08
N THR A 175 -11.10 19.70 11.70
CA THR A 175 -10.27 20.46 12.62
C THR A 175 -10.56 21.96 12.57
N LYS A 176 -10.23 22.64 13.66
CA LYS A 176 -10.32 24.10 13.73
C LYS A 176 -9.39 24.71 12.70
N ASP A 177 -9.83 25.78 12.05
CA ASP A 177 -9.06 26.48 11.00
C ASP A 177 -8.77 25.65 9.72
N CYS A 178 -9.34 24.46 9.57
CA CYS A 178 -9.16 23.62 8.38
C CYS A 178 -9.56 24.33 7.06
N ASN A 179 -10.50 25.25 7.11
CA ASN A 179 -10.91 26.07 5.97
C ASN A 179 -9.82 27.00 5.42
N LYS A 180 -8.72 27.16 6.16
CA LYS A 180 -7.54 27.91 5.72
C LYS A 180 -6.58 27.06 4.87
N ILE A 181 -6.75 25.73 4.86
CA ILE A 181 -5.93 24.82 4.07
C ILE A 181 -6.30 24.97 2.61
N LYS A 182 -5.33 25.32 1.79
CA LYS A 182 -5.50 25.45 0.34
C LYS A 182 -4.35 24.73 -0.35
N CYS A 183 -4.69 23.94 -1.34
CA CYS A 183 -3.76 23.34 -2.28
C CYS A 183 -4.20 23.73 -3.69
N LYS A 184 -3.24 24.01 -4.58
CA LYS A 184 -3.49 24.23 -6.00
C LYS A 184 -2.37 23.51 -6.74
N LEU A 185 -2.75 22.75 -7.75
CA LEU A 185 -1.85 22.14 -8.69
C LEU A 185 -1.83 23.00 -9.97
N ASP A 186 -0.66 23.15 -10.57
CA ASP A 186 -0.48 23.87 -11.84
C ASP A 186 -0.81 22.96 -13.03
#